data_8923ac54f226452419bec63a5c20ef18
#
_entry.id   8923ac54f226452419bec63a5c20ef18
#
_cell.length_a   1.000
_cell.length_b   1.000
_cell.length_c   1.000
_cell.angle_alpha   90.00
_cell.angle_beta   90.00
_cell.angle_gamma   90.00
#
_symmetry.space_group_name_H-M   'P 1'
#
loop_
_entity.id
_entity.type
_entity.pdbx_description
1 polymer ?
#
loop_
_entity_poly.entity_id
_entity_poly.type
_entity_poly.pdbx_seq_one_letter_code
_entity_poly.pdbx_strand_id
1 'polypeptide(L)'
;DAQTTMDALPCVFLSENKMVAWLFLFPPTGGGKPASLDRLEHSVCEAGVLFGIDHERLQQLADSPEYFQLSVVAYGLAPIPGDDGRIVELVPREPPQTAPQEGAQGLVDYRSSSYTNIIHEGDVICDIIPPSPGTSGVDIAGNVIQSRAGQTPHVPQGQNTGVSEDGQHL
;
A
#
# COMPACT_ATOMS: atom_id res chain seq x y z
N ASP A 1 -51.51 25.38 -15.22
CA ASP A 1 -50.58 24.58 -14.44
C ASP A 1 -49.21 25.20 -14.58
N ALA A 2 -48.75 25.91 -13.53
CA ALA A 2 -47.42 26.49 -13.49
C ALA A 2 -46.42 25.31 -13.35
N GLN A 3 -45.76 24.92 -14.44
CA GLN A 3 -44.63 23.99 -14.38
C GLN A 3 -43.51 24.68 -13.60
N THR A 4 -43.19 24.16 -12.43
CA THR A 4 -42.08 24.66 -11.62
C THR A 4 -40.76 24.41 -12.37
N THR A 5 -40.09 25.50 -12.76
CA THR A 5 -38.78 25.45 -13.40
C THR A 5 -37.73 25.09 -12.35
N MET A 6 -37.01 24.00 -12.53
CA MET A 6 -35.88 23.57 -11.67
C MET A 6 -34.69 23.28 -12.54
N ASP A 7 -33.53 23.81 -12.16
CA ASP A 7 -32.23 23.46 -12.75
C ASP A 7 -31.82 22.06 -12.35
N ALA A 8 -30.89 21.52 -13.12
CA ALA A 8 -30.25 20.21 -12.76
C ALA A 8 -29.69 20.27 -11.34
N LEU A 9 -29.97 19.22 -10.55
CA LEU A 9 -29.55 19.14 -9.16
C LEU A 9 -28.43 18.10 -9.00
N PRO A 10 -27.22 18.54 -8.68
CA PRO A 10 -26.13 17.63 -8.32
C PRO A 10 -26.27 17.17 -6.86
N CYS A 11 -26.12 15.86 -6.61
CA CYS A 11 -26.04 15.26 -5.29
C CYS A 11 -24.74 14.50 -5.17
N VAL A 12 -23.96 14.77 -4.13
CA VAL A 12 -22.67 14.14 -3.88
C VAL A 12 -22.80 13.12 -2.76
N PHE A 13 -22.29 11.92 -2.99
CA PHE A 13 -22.24 10.83 -2.02
C PHE A 13 -20.79 10.48 -1.73
N LEU A 14 -20.46 10.27 -0.46
CA LEU A 14 -19.13 9.91 -0.01
C LEU A 14 -19.14 8.48 0.51
N SER A 15 -18.08 7.73 0.23
CA SER A 15 -17.87 6.42 0.87
C SER A 15 -17.63 6.59 2.38
N GLU A 16 -18.00 5.61 3.16
CA GLU A 16 -17.82 5.62 4.63
C GLU A 16 -16.36 5.84 5.02
N ASN A 17 -15.43 5.22 4.28
CA ASN A 17 -13.99 5.37 4.48
C ASN A 17 -13.39 6.63 3.83
N LYS A 18 -14.21 7.49 3.23
CA LYS A 18 -13.79 8.71 2.53
C LYS A 18 -12.73 8.51 1.45
N MET A 19 -12.77 7.37 0.76
CA MET A 19 -11.84 7.07 -0.31
C MET A 19 -12.40 7.32 -1.70
N VAL A 20 -13.72 7.46 -1.83
CA VAL A 20 -14.39 7.68 -3.12
C VAL A 20 -15.55 8.65 -2.93
N ALA A 21 -15.73 9.54 -3.88
CA ALA A 21 -16.94 10.38 -4.00
C ALA A 21 -17.65 10.10 -5.31
N TRP A 22 -18.97 10.04 -5.25
CA TRP A 22 -19.84 9.89 -6.40
C TRP A 22 -20.71 11.12 -6.56
N LEU A 23 -20.97 11.48 -7.81
CA LEU A 23 -21.92 12.49 -8.19
C LEU A 23 -23.14 11.83 -8.83
N PHE A 24 -24.33 12.25 -8.42
CA PHE A 24 -25.59 11.85 -8.99
C PHE A 24 -26.32 13.10 -9.49
N LEU A 25 -26.75 13.10 -10.74
CA LEU A 25 -27.42 14.24 -11.35
C LEU A 25 -28.91 13.98 -11.57
N PHE A 26 -29.76 14.88 -11.05
CA PHE A 26 -31.13 14.95 -11.45
C PHE A 26 -31.29 15.90 -12.66
N PRO A 27 -32.08 15.53 -13.66
CA PRO A 27 -32.29 16.38 -14.83
C PRO A 27 -33.04 17.67 -14.47
N PRO A 28 -32.82 18.75 -15.23
CA PRO A 28 -33.60 19.95 -15.10
C PRO A 28 -35.06 19.69 -15.52
N THR A 29 -35.99 20.39 -14.92
CA THR A 29 -37.43 20.31 -15.25
C THR A 29 -38.00 21.68 -15.57
N GLY A 30 -39.11 21.72 -16.32
CA GLY A 30 -39.83 22.97 -16.62
C GLY A 30 -39.01 24.01 -17.39
N GLY A 31 -37.98 23.59 -18.18
CA GLY A 31 -37.10 24.52 -18.90
C GLY A 31 -35.91 25.02 -18.08
N GLY A 32 -35.57 24.36 -16.97
CA GLY A 32 -34.37 24.62 -16.18
C GLY A 32 -33.08 24.35 -16.96
N LYS A 33 -31.95 24.82 -16.44
CA LYS A 33 -30.64 24.72 -17.06
C LYS A 33 -29.92 23.43 -16.63
N PRO A 34 -29.08 22.82 -17.49
CA PRO A 34 -28.16 21.76 -17.08
C PRO A 34 -27.15 22.30 -16.05
N ALA A 35 -26.52 21.40 -15.31
CA ALA A 35 -25.48 21.80 -14.35
C ALA A 35 -24.21 22.24 -15.11
N SER A 36 -23.72 23.44 -14.77
CA SER A 36 -22.42 23.90 -15.27
C SER A 36 -21.26 23.26 -14.49
N LEU A 37 -20.05 23.27 -15.06
CA LEU A 37 -18.85 22.78 -14.39
C LEU A 37 -18.67 23.43 -13.02
N ASP A 38 -18.76 24.77 -12.93
CA ASP A 38 -18.61 25.52 -11.68
C ASP A 38 -19.59 25.03 -10.59
N ARG A 39 -20.81 24.69 -11.00
CA ARG A 39 -21.82 24.18 -10.07
C ARG A 39 -21.54 22.78 -9.59
N LEU A 40 -21.00 21.93 -10.48
CA LEU A 40 -20.57 20.58 -10.13
C LEU A 40 -19.37 20.61 -9.18
N GLU A 41 -18.35 21.42 -9.49
CA GLU A 41 -17.17 21.59 -8.63
C GLU A 41 -17.57 22.16 -7.25
N HIS A 42 -18.44 23.18 -7.24
CA HIS A 42 -18.93 23.75 -5.99
C HIS A 42 -19.64 22.71 -5.13
N SER A 43 -20.52 21.90 -5.72
CA SER A 43 -21.24 20.85 -5.00
C SER A 43 -20.30 19.78 -4.43
N VAL A 44 -19.23 19.42 -5.16
CA VAL A 44 -18.20 18.46 -4.71
C VAL A 44 -17.42 19.05 -3.54
N CYS A 45 -17.02 20.32 -3.63
CA CYS A 45 -16.32 21.03 -2.53
C CYS A 45 -17.21 21.22 -1.29
N GLU A 46 -18.50 21.59 -1.47
CA GLU A 46 -19.46 21.73 -0.36
C GLU A 46 -19.70 20.40 0.37
N ALA A 47 -19.62 19.26 -0.35
CA ALA A 47 -19.69 17.95 0.26
C ALA A 47 -18.44 17.59 1.08
N GLY A 48 -17.41 18.44 1.10
CA GLY A 48 -16.17 18.24 1.85
C GLY A 48 -15.10 17.48 1.09
N VAL A 49 -15.19 17.38 -0.23
CA VAL A 49 -14.16 16.77 -1.08
C VAL A 49 -13.13 17.83 -1.43
N LEU A 50 -11.89 17.64 -0.95
CA LEU A 50 -10.78 18.58 -1.10
C LEU A 50 -9.57 17.98 -1.81
N PHE A 51 -9.55 16.65 -1.98
CA PHE A 51 -8.44 15.93 -2.58
C PHE A 51 -8.91 14.91 -3.61
N GLY A 52 -8.11 14.72 -4.66
CA GLY A 52 -8.32 13.68 -5.67
C GLY A 52 -9.54 13.89 -6.57
N ILE A 53 -9.98 15.15 -6.75
CA ILE A 53 -11.09 15.50 -7.63
C ILE A 53 -10.69 15.24 -9.09
N ASP A 54 -11.53 14.50 -9.80
CA ASP A 54 -11.38 14.25 -11.24
C ASP A 54 -12.07 15.37 -12.05
N HIS A 55 -11.30 16.41 -12.33
CA HIS A 55 -11.79 17.58 -13.09
C HIS A 55 -12.19 17.23 -14.52
N GLU A 56 -11.51 16.24 -15.15
CA GLU A 56 -11.87 15.79 -16.50
C GLU A 56 -13.25 15.13 -16.51
N ARG A 57 -13.52 14.31 -15.50
CA ARG A 57 -14.82 13.67 -15.34
C ARG A 57 -15.93 14.68 -15.06
N LEU A 58 -15.67 15.68 -14.23
CA LEU A 58 -16.63 16.78 -13.98
C LEU A 58 -16.90 17.58 -15.24
N GLN A 59 -15.88 17.88 -16.06
CA GLN A 59 -16.05 18.55 -17.34
C GLN A 59 -16.91 17.71 -18.30
N GLN A 60 -16.66 16.41 -18.41
CA GLN A 60 -17.46 15.50 -19.24
C GLN A 60 -18.93 15.50 -18.80
N LEU A 61 -19.21 15.49 -17.49
CA LEU A 61 -20.56 15.52 -16.95
C LEU A 61 -21.25 16.87 -17.17
N ALA A 62 -20.49 17.96 -17.24
CA ALA A 62 -21.04 19.27 -17.59
C ALA A 62 -21.40 19.37 -19.09
N ASP A 63 -20.53 18.82 -19.98
CA ASP A 63 -20.73 18.85 -21.43
C ASP A 63 -21.76 17.81 -21.91
N SER A 64 -21.77 16.63 -21.28
CA SER A 64 -22.68 15.52 -21.57
C SER A 64 -23.22 14.91 -20.30
N PRO A 65 -24.28 15.49 -19.71
CA PRO A 65 -24.80 15.05 -18.41
C PRO A 65 -25.35 13.62 -18.43
N GLU A 66 -24.88 12.80 -17.49
CA GLU A 66 -25.39 11.46 -17.24
C GLU A 66 -26.39 11.52 -16.08
N TYR A 67 -27.67 11.67 -16.41
CA TYR A 67 -28.72 11.74 -15.41
C TYR A 67 -29.10 10.38 -14.85
N PHE A 68 -29.47 10.33 -13.56
CA PHE A 68 -29.90 9.13 -12.84
C PHE A 68 -28.82 8.04 -12.75
N GLN A 69 -27.56 8.42 -12.87
CA GLN A 69 -26.42 7.53 -12.74
C GLN A 69 -25.42 8.07 -11.70
N LEU A 70 -24.78 7.15 -10.98
CA LEU A 70 -23.68 7.48 -10.08
C LEU A 70 -22.37 7.51 -10.89
N SER A 71 -21.74 8.66 -10.94
CA SER A 71 -20.44 8.86 -11.55
C SER A 71 -19.39 9.12 -10.49
N VAL A 72 -18.28 8.39 -10.51
CA VAL A 72 -17.17 8.66 -9.60
C VAL A 72 -16.48 9.94 -10.02
N VAL A 73 -16.27 10.86 -9.07
CA VAL A 73 -15.71 12.20 -9.30
C VAL A 73 -14.52 12.54 -8.42
N ALA A 74 -14.19 11.70 -7.44
CA ALA A 74 -12.98 11.86 -6.66
C ALA A 74 -12.50 10.53 -6.07
N TYR A 75 -11.17 10.42 -5.92
CA TYR A 75 -10.49 9.28 -5.32
C TYR A 75 -9.48 9.74 -4.27
N GLY A 76 -9.48 9.10 -3.12
CA GLY A 76 -8.40 9.19 -2.16
C GLY A 76 -7.18 8.37 -2.60
N LEU A 77 -6.04 8.65 -2.00
CA LEU A 77 -4.81 7.89 -2.14
C LEU A 77 -4.70 6.91 -0.98
N ALA A 78 -4.73 5.61 -1.26
CA ALA A 78 -4.58 4.60 -0.21
C ALA A 78 -3.15 4.59 0.36
N PRO A 79 -2.98 4.40 1.68
CA PRO A 79 -1.65 4.24 2.25
C PRO A 79 -1.02 2.92 1.78
N ILE A 80 0.29 2.95 1.54
CA ILE A 80 1.09 1.78 1.19
C ILE A 80 1.83 1.34 2.45
N PRO A 81 1.60 0.12 2.97
CA PRO A 81 2.31 -0.37 4.14
C PRO A 81 3.81 -0.49 3.84
N GLY A 82 4.62 -0.34 4.89
CA GLY A 82 6.04 -0.60 4.81
C GLY A 82 6.34 -2.09 4.70
N ASP A 83 7.48 -2.41 4.11
CA ASP A 83 8.00 -3.77 4.05
C ASP A 83 8.55 -4.18 5.40
N ASP A 84 8.28 -5.43 5.80
CA ASP A 84 8.86 -5.99 7.01
C ASP A 84 10.39 -6.17 6.84
N GLY A 85 11.11 -5.89 7.91
CA GLY A 85 12.53 -6.18 7.96
C GLY A 85 12.78 -7.69 7.88
N ARG A 86 13.93 -8.08 7.39
CA ARG A 86 14.30 -9.49 7.22
C ARG A 86 15.75 -9.73 7.55
N ILE A 87 16.06 -10.98 7.84
CA ILE A 87 17.43 -11.46 8.07
C ILE A 87 17.85 -12.25 6.85
N VAL A 88 19.05 -11.97 6.35
CA VAL A 88 19.70 -12.73 5.28
C VAL A 88 20.87 -13.48 5.88
N GLU A 89 20.76 -14.81 5.94
CA GLU A 89 21.84 -15.66 6.44
C GLU A 89 22.96 -15.72 5.41
N LEU A 90 24.18 -15.39 5.84
CA LEU A 90 25.39 -15.44 5.00
C LEU A 90 26.12 -16.76 5.16
N VAL A 91 25.94 -17.43 6.30
CA VAL A 91 26.53 -18.73 6.58
C VAL A 91 25.46 -19.82 6.44
N PRO A 92 25.60 -20.75 5.48
CA PRO A 92 24.65 -21.84 5.31
C PRO A 92 24.60 -22.74 6.55
N ARG A 93 23.38 -22.97 7.08
CA ARG A 93 23.17 -23.84 8.26
C ARG A 93 23.30 -25.31 7.94
N GLU A 94 23.01 -25.70 6.71
CA GLU A 94 23.06 -27.08 6.29
C GLU A 94 24.38 -27.36 5.54
N PRO A 95 25.10 -28.42 5.93
CA PRO A 95 26.22 -28.89 5.11
C PRO A 95 25.69 -29.31 3.73
N PRO A 96 26.44 -29.07 2.64
CA PRO A 96 26.07 -29.60 1.35
C PRO A 96 25.83 -31.10 1.48
N GLN A 97 24.65 -31.57 1.03
CA GLN A 97 24.30 -33.00 1.03
C GLN A 97 25.27 -33.75 0.05
N THR A 98 26.49 -33.95 0.46
CA THR A 98 27.36 -34.88 -0.19
C THR A 98 26.96 -36.27 0.31
N ALA A 99 26.37 -37.08 -0.59
CA ALA A 99 26.14 -38.47 -0.31
C ALA A 99 27.44 -39.10 0.23
N PRO A 100 27.38 -39.93 1.29
CA PRO A 100 28.57 -40.59 1.83
C PRO A 100 29.29 -41.28 0.69
N GLN A 101 30.55 -40.94 0.46
CA GLN A 101 31.34 -41.66 -0.54
C GLN A 101 31.66 -43.02 0.03
N GLU A 102 31.18 -44.08 -0.63
CA GLU A 102 31.60 -45.43 -0.33
C GLU A 102 33.09 -45.55 -0.70
N GLY A 103 33.90 -45.72 0.31
CA GLY A 103 35.30 -46.08 0.11
C GLY A 103 35.44 -47.46 -0.55
N ALA A 104 36.54 -47.71 -1.24
CA ALA A 104 36.81 -48.90 -2.03
C ALA A 104 36.67 -50.28 -1.30
N GLN A 105 36.27 -50.29 -0.03
CA GLN A 105 36.07 -51.48 0.81
C GLN A 105 34.68 -51.51 1.48
N GLY A 106 33.69 -50.73 1.00
CA GLY A 106 32.33 -50.73 1.57
C GLY A 106 32.20 -50.15 2.99
N LEU A 107 33.26 -49.54 3.51
CA LEU A 107 33.23 -48.80 4.78
C LEU A 107 32.89 -47.35 4.52
N VAL A 108 31.76 -46.92 5.04
CA VAL A 108 31.35 -45.49 5.01
C VAL A 108 32.16 -44.74 6.06
N ASP A 109 33.03 -43.83 5.63
CA ASP A 109 33.79 -42.97 6.53
C ASP A 109 32.92 -41.79 6.99
N TYR A 110 32.29 -41.95 8.16
CA TYR A 110 31.52 -40.90 8.82
C TYR A 110 32.38 -39.75 9.37
N ARG A 111 33.70 -39.86 9.37
CA ARG A 111 34.60 -38.81 9.89
C ARG A 111 34.87 -37.72 8.85
N SER A 112 34.71 -38.02 7.57
CA SER A 112 34.90 -37.03 6.50
C SER A 112 33.71 -36.19 6.21
N SER A 113 32.55 -36.43 6.84
CA SER A 113 31.30 -35.69 6.64
C SER A 113 31.01 -34.59 7.68
N SER A 114 31.97 -34.32 8.60
CA SER A 114 31.78 -33.20 9.53
C SER A 114 32.21 -31.88 8.89
N TYR A 115 31.36 -31.33 8.02
CA TYR A 115 31.44 -29.93 7.66
C TYR A 115 30.95 -29.11 8.85
N THR A 116 31.84 -28.76 9.74
CA THR A 116 31.63 -27.72 10.74
C THR A 116 31.97 -26.41 10.05
N ASN A 117 30.97 -25.57 9.84
CA ASN A 117 31.21 -24.17 9.51
C ASN A 117 31.89 -23.53 10.72
N ILE A 118 33.19 -23.34 10.65
CA ILE A 118 33.96 -22.68 11.71
C ILE A 118 33.78 -21.19 11.49
N ILE A 119 33.16 -20.52 12.45
CA ILE A 119 32.97 -19.08 12.50
C ILE A 119 34.00 -18.53 13.50
N HIS A 120 34.72 -17.48 13.11
CA HIS A 120 35.69 -16.80 13.95
C HIS A 120 35.10 -15.51 14.52
N GLU A 121 35.74 -15.02 15.56
CA GLU A 121 35.40 -13.73 16.12
C GLU A 121 35.54 -12.61 15.05
N GLY A 122 34.47 -11.84 14.84
CA GLY A 122 34.40 -10.79 13.82
C GLY A 122 33.79 -11.21 12.48
N ASP A 123 33.49 -12.51 12.29
CA ASP A 123 32.80 -12.97 11.09
C ASP A 123 31.31 -12.54 11.13
N VAL A 124 30.79 -12.02 10.01
CA VAL A 124 29.38 -11.67 9.86
C VAL A 124 28.58 -12.92 9.51
N ILE A 125 27.59 -13.24 10.34
CA ILE A 125 26.76 -14.43 10.22
C ILE A 125 25.50 -14.15 9.39
N CYS A 126 24.90 -12.98 9.56
CA CYS A 126 23.74 -12.56 8.80
C CYS A 126 23.67 -11.05 8.66
N ASP A 127 23.00 -10.60 7.61
CA ASP A 127 22.62 -9.21 7.41
C ASP A 127 21.21 -8.99 7.93
N ILE A 128 21.02 -7.87 8.60
CA ILE A 128 19.73 -7.42 9.14
C ILE A 128 19.24 -6.29 8.26
N ILE A 129 18.20 -6.55 7.47
CA ILE A 129 17.56 -5.54 6.63
C ILE A 129 16.45 -4.89 7.46
N PRO A 130 16.54 -3.58 7.75
CA PRO A 130 15.53 -2.89 8.53
C PRO A 130 14.19 -2.79 7.80
N PRO A 131 13.08 -2.66 8.53
CA PRO A 131 11.77 -2.43 7.96
C PRO A 131 11.67 -1.03 7.34
N SER A 132 10.78 -0.85 6.36
CA SER A 132 10.47 0.46 5.81
C SER A 132 9.27 1.11 6.52
N PRO A 133 9.18 2.45 6.58
CA PRO A 133 8.08 3.15 7.23
C PRO A 133 6.76 3.09 6.46
N GLY A 134 6.79 2.72 5.17
CA GLY A 134 5.66 2.80 4.25
C GLY A 134 5.37 4.24 3.80
N THR A 135 4.31 4.41 3.02
CA THR A 135 3.88 5.70 2.49
C THR A 135 2.46 6.01 2.95
N SER A 136 2.27 7.16 3.58
CA SER A 136 0.94 7.60 4.01
C SER A 136 0.03 7.91 2.83
N GLY A 137 -1.26 7.63 2.96
CA GLY A 137 -2.31 7.98 2.03
C GLY A 137 -2.97 9.30 2.39
N VAL A 138 -3.98 9.70 1.57
CA VAL A 138 -4.81 10.88 1.81
C VAL A 138 -6.24 10.53 1.42
N ASP A 139 -7.21 10.84 2.29
CA ASP A 139 -8.63 10.67 1.96
C ASP A 139 -9.14 11.83 1.07
N ILE A 140 -10.34 11.70 0.52
CA ILE A 140 -10.94 12.74 -0.33
C ILE A 140 -11.23 14.06 0.40
N ALA A 141 -11.26 14.06 1.74
CA ALA A 141 -11.40 15.26 2.57
C ALA A 141 -10.04 15.93 2.87
N GLY A 142 -8.92 15.38 2.36
CA GLY A 142 -7.58 15.89 2.57
C GLY A 142 -6.91 15.44 3.87
N ASN A 143 -7.49 14.50 4.61
CA ASN A 143 -6.88 13.97 5.81
C ASN A 143 -5.82 12.91 5.47
N VAL A 144 -4.69 12.98 6.17
CA VAL A 144 -3.61 11.99 6.02
C VAL A 144 -4.01 10.67 6.67
N ILE A 145 -3.91 9.58 5.91
CA ILE A 145 -4.09 8.22 6.39
C ILE A 145 -2.71 7.64 6.64
N GLN A 146 -2.39 7.39 7.92
CA GLN A 146 -1.09 6.85 8.29
C GLN A 146 -0.88 5.45 7.70
N SER A 147 0.31 5.22 7.13
CA SER A 147 0.72 3.88 6.73
C SER A 147 1.14 3.07 7.97
N ARG A 148 1.04 1.75 7.84
CA ARG A 148 1.64 0.84 8.81
C ARG A 148 3.12 0.68 8.45
N ALA A 149 4.01 0.92 9.40
CA ALA A 149 5.43 0.58 9.25
C ALA A 149 5.61 -0.95 9.25
N GLY A 150 6.61 -1.42 8.54
CA GLY A 150 7.03 -2.82 8.57
C GLY A 150 7.50 -3.24 9.97
N GLN A 151 7.47 -4.54 10.25
CA GLN A 151 7.90 -5.09 11.53
C GLN A 151 9.41 -5.31 11.56
N THR A 152 10.02 -5.03 12.70
CA THR A 152 11.44 -5.34 12.92
C THR A 152 11.64 -6.86 12.98
N PRO A 153 12.63 -7.43 12.27
CA PRO A 153 12.88 -8.86 12.29
C PRO A 153 13.40 -9.28 13.67
N HIS A 154 13.03 -10.50 14.08
CA HIS A 154 13.59 -11.09 15.28
C HIS A 154 15.00 -11.62 14.96
N VAL A 155 16.02 -11.01 15.55
CA VAL A 155 17.42 -11.44 15.38
C VAL A 155 17.71 -12.59 16.34
N PRO A 156 18.04 -13.80 15.86
CA PRO A 156 18.37 -14.94 16.73
C PRO A 156 19.76 -14.77 17.32
N GLN A 157 19.85 -14.16 18.49
CA GLN A 157 21.13 -14.05 19.22
C GLN A 157 21.41 -15.33 20.00
N GLY A 158 22.57 -15.92 19.74
CA GLY A 158 23.11 -17.05 20.50
C GLY A 158 24.13 -16.60 21.54
N GLN A 159 24.75 -17.59 22.25
CA GLN A 159 25.92 -17.31 23.07
C GLN A 159 27.08 -16.90 22.15
N ASN A 160 27.81 -15.84 22.50
CA ASN A 160 28.94 -15.31 21.73
C ASN A 160 28.55 -14.68 20.35
N THR A 161 27.30 -14.26 20.17
CA THR A 161 26.91 -13.45 19.02
C THR A 161 26.41 -12.09 19.51
N GLY A 162 26.69 -11.05 18.74
CA GLY A 162 26.27 -9.70 19.06
C GLY A 162 25.88 -8.93 17.78
N VAL A 163 24.91 -8.05 17.90
CA VAL A 163 24.54 -7.16 16.80
C VAL A 163 25.62 -6.08 16.67
N SER A 164 26.04 -5.77 15.44
CA SER A 164 26.98 -4.70 15.14
C SER A 164 26.49 -3.34 15.64
N GLU A 165 27.38 -2.36 15.80
CA GLU A 165 27.05 -1.01 16.28
C GLU A 165 26.05 -0.27 15.36
N ASP A 166 26.09 -0.57 14.05
CA ASP A 166 25.15 -0.04 13.06
C ASP A 166 23.78 -0.78 13.02
N GLY A 167 23.66 -1.88 13.76
CA GLY A 167 22.46 -2.70 13.83
C GLY A 167 22.13 -3.49 12.56
N GLN A 168 23.07 -3.59 11.61
CA GLN A 168 22.82 -4.21 10.29
C GLN A 168 23.41 -5.62 10.16
N HIS A 169 24.25 -6.06 11.09
CA HIS A 169 24.92 -7.35 11.04
C HIS A 169 24.85 -8.09 12.37
N LEU A 170 24.88 -9.43 12.32
CA LEU A 170 25.06 -10.32 13.46
C LEU A 170 26.28 -11.21 13.23
#